data_cf5919827b264a9ea4a82d7993e6de03
#
_entry.id   cf5919827b264a9ea4a82d7993e6de03
#
_cell.length_a   1.000
_cell.length_b   1.000
_cell.length_c   1.000
_cell.angle_alpha   90.00
_cell.angle_beta   90.00
_cell.angle_gamma   90.00
#
_symmetry.space_group_name_H-M   'P 1'
#
loop_
_entity.id
_entity.type
_entity.pdbx_description
1 polymer ?
#
loop_
_entity_poly.entity_id
_entity_poly.type
_entity_poly.pdbx_seq_one_letter_code
_entity_poly.pdbx_strand_id
1 'polypeptide(L)'
;MALPAPVKREKKHRRSVECEGFLREDGMWDIEARVVDTRTYDCAYDEFHRGGMIRAGEPVHDMWLRLTIDLDFLIHDVHAASDKTPFAICPRAASAMRELIGLRIAPGWRRQVRERHAPSPASRSDSRISSSSIEP
;
A
#
# COMPACT_ATOMS: atom_id res chain seq x y z
N MET A 1 -20.37 -21.62 -8.77
CA MET A 1 -20.31 -21.59 -10.26
C MET A 1 -18.84 -21.44 -10.66
N ALA A 2 -18.33 -22.35 -11.46
CA ALA A 2 -16.94 -22.29 -11.93
C ALA A 2 -16.84 -21.31 -13.12
N LEU A 3 -15.67 -20.65 -13.25
CA LEU A 3 -15.41 -19.81 -14.43
C LEU A 3 -15.39 -20.68 -15.70
N PRO A 4 -15.82 -20.13 -16.85
CA PRO A 4 -15.67 -20.82 -18.14
C PRO A 4 -14.20 -21.15 -18.41
N ALA A 5 -13.97 -22.19 -19.23
CA ALA A 5 -12.61 -22.58 -19.60
C ALA A 5 -11.88 -21.42 -20.28
N PRO A 6 -10.68 -21.07 -19.83
CA PRO A 6 -9.93 -19.96 -20.41
C PRO A 6 -9.29 -20.37 -21.75
N VAL A 7 -9.00 -19.40 -22.59
CA VAL A 7 -8.08 -19.59 -23.72
C VAL A 7 -6.65 -19.89 -23.21
N LYS A 8 -5.79 -20.42 -24.08
CA LYS A 8 -4.37 -20.64 -23.76
C LYS A 8 -3.75 -19.34 -23.23
N ARG A 9 -3.21 -19.38 -22.02
CA ARG A 9 -2.66 -18.20 -21.34
C ARG A 9 -1.53 -18.60 -20.41
N GLU A 10 -0.66 -17.64 -20.11
CA GLU A 10 0.45 -17.80 -19.18
C GLU A 10 0.23 -16.89 -17.96
N LYS A 11 0.45 -17.44 -16.77
CA LYS A 11 0.38 -16.67 -15.52
C LYS A 11 1.63 -15.80 -15.41
N LYS A 12 1.46 -14.49 -15.22
CA LYS A 12 2.58 -13.53 -15.06
C LYS A 12 2.69 -12.95 -13.67
N HIS A 13 1.58 -12.75 -12.99
CA HIS A 13 1.54 -12.09 -11.69
C HIS A 13 0.46 -12.71 -10.79
N ARG A 14 0.75 -12.72 -9.50
CA ARG A 14 -0.21 -13.08 -8.45
C ARG A 14 -0.19 -12.03 -7.36
N ARG A 15 -1.36 -11.53 -6.96
CA ARG A 15 -1.59 -10.82 -5.71
C ARG A 15 -2.47 -11.67 -4.83
N SER A 16 -1.99 -11.97 -3.61
CA SER A 16 -2.78 -12.55 -2.54
C SER A 16 -3.10 -11.47 -1.53
N VAL A 17 -4.35 -11.42 -1.10
CA VAL A 17 -4.81 -10.57 0.00
C VAL A 17 -5.52 -11.48 0.97
N GLU A 18 -5.02 -11.55 2.19
CA GLU A 18 -5.62 -12.28 3.30
C GLU A 18 -6.07 -11.28 4.33
N CYS A 19 -7.31 -11.44 4.83
CA CYS A 19 -7.88 -10.59 5.86
C CYS A 19 -8.48 -11.44 6.96
N GLU A 20 -8.18 -11.10 8.21
CA GLU A 20 -8.69 -11.78 9.39
C GLU A 20 -9.21 -10.75 10.39
N GLY A 21 -10.27 -11.11 11.11
CA GLY A 21 -10.85 -10.27 12.17
C GLY A 21 -10.74 -10.96 13.50
N PHE A 22 -10.25 -10.23 14.51
CA PHE A 22 -10.06 -10.72 15.89
C PHE A 22 -10.86 -9.86 16.86
N LEU A 23 -11.75 -10.50 17.62
CA LEU A 23 -12.40 -9.85 18.74
C LEU A 23 -11.44 -9.82 19.92
N ARG A 24 -11.17 -8.62 20.44
CA ARG A 24 -10.28 -8.39 21.58
C ARG A 24 -11.04 -8.52 22.90
N GLU A 25 -10.29 -8.74 23.98
CA GLU A 25 -10.85 -8.80 25.34
C GLU A 25 -11.47 -7.46 25.79
N ASP A 26 -10.98 -6.32 25.24
CA ASP A 26 -11.53 -4.99 25.51
C ASP A 26 -12.79 -4.65 24.69
N GLY A 27 -13.28 -5.58 23.87
CA GLY A 27 -14.47 -5.42 23.03
C GLY A 27 -14.23 -4.71 21.70
N MET A 28 -13.01 -4.25 21.42
CA MET A 28 -12.62 -3.76 20.11
C MET A 28 -12.29 -4.91 19.17
N TRP A 29 -12.09 -4.59 17.89
CA TRP A 29 -11.70 -5.54 16.87
C TRP A 29 -10.36 -5.16 16.26
N ASP A 30 -9.47 -6.13 16.12
CA ASP A 30 -8.32 -6.03 15.25
C ASP A 30 -8.66 -6.65 13.90
N ILE A 31 -8.49 -5.88 12.84
CA ILE A 31 -8.60 -6.34 11.45
C ILE A 31 -7.19 -6.38 10.89
N GLU A 32 -6.72 -7.57 10.60
CA GLU A 32 -5.40 -7.79 10.01
C GLU A 32 -5.52 -8.09 8.53
N ALA A 33 -4.64 -7.51 7.74
CA ALA A 33 -4.52 -7.80 6.32
C ALA A 33 -3.07 -8.01 5.94
N ARG A 34 -2.82 -8.99 5.07
CA ARG A 34 -1.54 -9.23 4.43
C ARG A 34 -1.70 -9.17 2.93
N VAL A 35 -0.81 -8.46 2.26
CA VAL A 35 -0.73 -8.41 0.79
C VAL A 35 0.62 -8.95 0.35
N VAL A 36 0.59 -9.98 -0.50
CA VAL A 36 1.79 -10.57 -1.10
C VAL A 36 1.67 -10.54 -2.62
N ASP A 37 2.63 -9.89 -3.26
CA ASP A 37 2.76 -9.85 -4.72
C ASP A 37 3.94 -10.69 -5.18
N THR A 38 3.73 -11.58 -6.12
CA THR A 38 4.77 -12.39 -6.76
C THR A 38 4.68 -12.35 -8.28
N ARG A 39 5.79 -12.55 -8.96
CA ARG A 39 5.87 -12.68 -10.41
C ARG A 39 6.46 -14.02 -10.79
N THR A 40 6.15 -14.49 -12.00
CA THR A 40 6.66 -15.76 -12.54
C THR A 40 7.96 -15.60 -13.33
N TYR A 41 8.52 -14.38 -13.35
CA TYR A 41 9.74 -14.03 -14.06
C TYR A 41 10.62 -13.12 -13.21
N ASP A 42 11.91 -13.10 -13.51
CA ASP A 42 12.87 -12.21 -12.85
C ASP A 42 12.61 -10.76 -13.25
N CYS A 43 12.68 -9.83 -12.30
CA CYS A 43 12.49 -8.41 -12.52
C CYS A 43 13.74 -7.65 -12.10
N ALA A 44 14.26 -6.82 -12.98
CA ALA A 44 15.28 -5.83 -12.62
C ALA A 44 14.61 -4.69 -11.82
N TYR A 45 15.32 -4.28 -10.76
CA TYR A 45 14.98 -3.14 -9.93
C TYR A 45 16.20 -2.27 -9.69
N ASP A 46 16.05 -1.20 -8.92
CA ASP A 46 17.14 -0.36 -8.49
C ASP A 46 18.21 -1.20 -7.78
N GLU A 47 19.44 -1.13 -8.23
CA GLU A 47 20.59 -1.88 -7.71
C GLU A 47 20.90 -1.60 -6.23
N PHE A 48 20.45 -0.45 -5.70
CA PHE A 48 20.56 -0.12 -4.27
C PHE A 48 19.60 -0.90 -3.37
N HIS A 49 18.63 -1.62 -3.98
CA HIS A 49 17.63 -2.38 -3.25
C HIS A 49 17.59 -3.83 -3.74
N ARG A 50 17.66 -4.75 -2.78
CA ARG A 50 17.55 -6.20 -3.02
C ARG A 50 18.52 -6.74 -4.07
N GLY A 51 19.71 -6.09 -4.23
CA GLY A 51 20.72 -6.50 -5.19
C GLY A 51 20.36 -6.27 -6.66
N GLY A 52 19.42 -5.35 -6.94
CA GLY A 52 19.00 -4.97 -8.29
C GLY A 52 18.11 -5.99 -9.01
N MET A 53 17.75 -7.11 -8.39
CA MET A 53 16.96 -8.18 -8.99
C MET A 53 16.01 -8.81 -7.97
N ILE A 54 14.77 -9.02 -8.39
CA ILE A 54 13.82 -9.87 -7.68
C ILE A 54 13.57 -11.10 -8.55
N ARG A 55 13.87 -12.28 -8.01
CA ARG A 55 13.73 -13.54 -8.74
C ARG A 55 12.28 -13.96 -8.88
N ALA A 56 12.00 -14.77 -9.90
CA ALA A 56 10.71 -15.41 -10.08
C ALA A 56 10.29 -16.14 -8.80
N GLY A 57 9.06 -15.93 -8.35
CA GLY A 57 8.50 -16.51 -7.12
C GLY A 57 8.86 -15.79 -5.82
N GLU A 58 9.85 -14.90 -5.81
CA GLU A 58 10.11 -14.05 -4.64
C GLU A 58 9.04 -12.96 -4.49
N PRO A 59 8.63 -12.63 -3.25
CA PRO A 59 7.71 -11.52 -3.03
C PRO A 59 8.30 -10.18 -3.50
N VAL A 60 7.61 -9.51 -4.39
CA VAL A 60 7.88 -8.10 -4.74
C VAL A 60 7.43 -7.21 -3.59
N HIS A 61 6.22 -7.47 -3.08
CA HIS A 61 5.67 -6.87 -1.87
C HIS A 61 5.26 -7.98 -0.91
N ASP A 62 5.51 -7.76 0.38
CA ASP A 62 4.97 -8.53 1.49
C ASP A 62 4.71 -7.54 2.62
N MET A 63 3.45 -7.12 2.74
CA MET A 63 3.05 -6.02 3.60
C MET A 63 1.93 -6.45 4.52
N TRP A 64 1.98 -5.97 5.75
CA TRP A 64 0.99 -6.18 6.78
C TRP A 64 0.35 -4.88 7.22
N LEU A 65 -0.93 -4.94 7.52
CA LEU A 65 -1.69 -3.86 8.13
C LEU A 65 -2.57 -4.44 9.21
N ARG A 66 -2.59 -3.81 10.39
CA ARG A 66 -3.58 -4.03 11.44
C ARG A 66 -4.29 -2.73 11.74
N LEU A 67 -5.61 -2.78 11.71
CA LEU A 67 -6.49 -1.70 12.19
C LEU A 67 -7.18 -2.15 13.46
N THR A 68 -7.11 -1.34 14.52
CA THR A 68 -7.94 -1.53 15.72
C THR A 68 -9.14 -0.61 15.60
N ILE A 69 -10.33 -1.17 15.58
CA ILE A 69 -11.60 -0.45 15.43
C ILE A 69 -12.57 -0.77 16.57
N ASP A 70 -13.42 0.18 16.90
CA ASP A 70 -14.56 -0.05 17.79
C ASP A 70 -15.81 -0.50 17.02
N LEU A 71 -16.92 -0.71 17.74
CA LEU A 71 -18.19 -1.14 17.15
C LEU A 71 -18.86 -0.06 16.29
N ASP A 72 -18.41 1.18 16.38
CA ASP A 72 -18.83 2.29 15.52
C ASP A 72 -17.92 2.47 14.31
N PHE A 73 -16.99 1.54 14.07
CA PHE A 73 -16.00 1.57 13.00
C PHE A 73 -15.02 2.76 13.06
N LEU A 74 -14.83 3.35 14.23
CA LEU A 74 -13.80 4.34 14.46
C LEU A 74 -12.44 3.65 14.59
N ILE A 75 -11.44 4.14 13.87
CA ILE A 75 -10.07 3.61 13.92
C ILE A 75 -9.35 4.20 15.12
N HIS A 76 -8.97 3.34 16.08
CA HIS A 76 -8.26 3.71 17.31
C HIS A 76 -6.75 3.56 17.18
N ASP A 77 -6.30 2.55 16.42
CA ASP A 77 -4.88 2.31 16.22
C ASP A 77 -4.60 1.69 14.84
N VAL A 78 -3.38 1.89 14.35
CA VAL A 78 -2.92 1.38 13.06
C VAL A 78 -1.48 0.94 13.18
N HIS A 79 -1.22 -0.31 12.82
CA HIS A 79 0.12 -0.85 12.66
C HIS A 79 0.32 -1.30 11.22
N ALA A 80 1.43 -0.89 10.62
CA ALA A 80 1.84 -1.34 9.29
C ALA A 80 3.27 -1.84 9.34
N ALA A 81 3.52 -2.96 8.68
CA ALA A 81 4.84 -3.54 8.53
C ALA A 81 5.07 -3.97 7.09
N SER A 82 6.32 -4.00 6.68
CA SER A 82 6.70 -4.42 5.35
C SER A 82 7.93 -5.30 5.42
N ASP A 83 7.75 -6.59 5.15
CA ASP A 83 8.83 -7.56 5.16
C ASP A 83 9.62 -7.52 3.85
N LYS A 84 8.95 -7.26 2.74
CA LYS A 84 9.55 -7.10 1.42
C LYS A 84 8.93 -5.92 0.68
N THR A 85 9.77 -5.05 0.16
CA THR A 85 9.39 -3.93 -0.70
C THR A 85 10.39 -3.76 -1.82
N PRO A 86 9.98 -3.28 -2.99
CA PRO A 86 10.90 -3.00 -4.08
C PRO A 86 11.73 -1.72 -3.86
N PHE A 87 11.30 -0.84 -2.97
CA PHE A 87 11.92 0.46 -2.74
C PHE A 87 12.08 0.79 -1.24
N ALA A 88 13.13 1.56 -0.89
CA ALA A 88 13.40 1.99 0.49
C ALA A 88 12.40 3.01 1.06
N ILE A 89 11.55 3.60 0.23
CA ILE A 89 10.58 4.64 0.64
C ILE A 89 9.42 4.10 1.50
N CYS A 90 9.26 2.77 1.54
CA CYS A 90 8.14 2.12 2.21
C CYS A 90 8.06 2.31 3.74
N PRO A 91 9.17 2.53 4.52
CA PRO A 91 9.07 2.89 5.94
C PRO A 91 8.26 4.17 6.19
N ARG A 92 8.33 5.15 5.28
CA ARG A 92 7.52 6.39 5.35
C ARG A 92 6.03 6.11 5.13
N ALA A 93 5.70 5.15 4.28
CA ALA A 93 4.32 4.73 4.06
C ALA A 93 3.71 4.11 5.31
N ALA A 94 4.47 3.33 6.08
CA ALA A 94 4.03 2.77 7.34
C ALA A 94 3.68 3.85 8.37
N SER A 95 4.50 4.91 8.48
CA SER A 95 4.20 6.04 9.38
C SER A 95 2.98 6.85 8.91
N ALA A 96 2.81 7.03 7.60
CA ALA A 96 1.66 7.72 7.02
C ALA A 96 0.32 6.98 7.29
N MET A 97 0.36 5.65 7.45
CA MET A 97 -0.83 4.89 7.81
C MET A 97 -1.40 5.26 9.18
N ARG A 98 -0.60 5.78 10.11
CA ARG A 98 -1.08 6.26 11.41
C ARG A 98 -2.02 7.46 11.31
N GLU A 99 -2.01 8.19 10.20
CA GLU A 99 -2.94 9.28 9.93
C GLU A 99 -4.39 8.80 9.75
N LEU A 100 -4.60 7.49 9.57
CA LEU A 100 -5.93 6.87 9.56
C LEU A 100 -6.60 6.86 10.94
N ILE A 101 -5.83 6.99 12.03
CA ILE A 101 -6.36 7.04 13.39
C ILE A 101 -7.33 8.20 13.52
N GLY A 102 -8.49 7.94 14.11
CA GLY A 102 -9.58 8.91 14.26
C GLY A 102 -10.50 9.04 13.06
N LEU A 103 -10.23 8.33 11.96
CA LEU A 103 -11.21 8.19 10.88
C LEU A 103 -12.23 7.11 11.18
N ARG A 104 -13.44 7.29 10.70
CA ARG A 104 -14.51 6.30 10.76
C ARG A 104 -14.67 5.64 9.40
N ILE A 105 -14.68 4.30 9.38
CA ILE A 105 -14.97 3.52 8.16
C ILE A 105 -16.46 3.59 7.90
N ALA A 106 -16.87 4.49 7.02
CA ALA A 106 -18.25 4.79 6.65
C ALA A 106 -18.31 5.20 5.17
N PRO A 107 -19.48 5.35 4.55
CA PRO A 107 -19.59 5.87 3.20
C PRO A 107 -18.81 7.17 3.04
N GLY A 108 -17.96 7.26 2.01
CA GLY A 108 -17.12 8.44 1.76
C GLY A 108 -15.76 8.45 2.48
N TRP A 109 -15.43 7.46 3.32
CA TRP A 109 -14.15 7.41 4.04
C TRP A 109 -12.92 7.43 3.13
N ARG A 110 -13.02 6.86 1.91
CA ARG A 110 -11.94 6.90 0.90
C ARG A 110 -11.54 8.32 0.51
N ARG A 111 -12.50 9.26 0.50
CA ARG A 111 -12.22 10.67 0.25
C ARG A 111 -11.44 11.27 1.41
N GLN A 112 -11.85 10.99 2.65
CA GLN A 112 -11.16 11.46 3.85
C GLN A 112 -9.71 10.94 3.91
N VAL A 113 -9.48 9.68 3.56
CA VAL A 113 -8.13 9.11 3.46
C VAL A 113 -7.30 9.86 2.43
N ARG A 114 -7.84 10.12 1.23
CA ARG A 114 -7.14 10.87 0.18
C ARG A 114 -6.83 12.30 0.59
N GLU A 115 -7.74 12.96 1.27
CA GLU A 115 -7.56 14.34 1.76
C GLU A 115 -6.42 14.41 2.79
N ARG A 116 -6.32 13.45 3.71
CA ARG A 116 -5.23 13.38 4.70
C ARG A 116 -3.86 13.07 4.07
N HIS A 117 -3.83 12.29 2.99
CA HIS A 117 -2.60 11.93 2.29
C HIS A 117 -2.28 12.84 1.11
N ALA A 118 -3.10 13.85 0.82
CA ALA A 118 -2.83 14.82 -0.23
C ALA A 118 -1.59 15.65 0.15
N PRO A 119 -0.63 15.85 -0.77
CA PRO A 119 0.49 16.74 -0.51
C PRO A 119 -0.05 18.14 -0.24
N SER A 120 0.49 18.78 0.80
CA SER A 120 0.13 20.16 1.17
C SER A 120 0.29 21.08 -0.04
N PRO A 121 -0.64 22.05 -0.26
CA PRO A 121 -0.52 23.03 -1.35
C PRO A 121 0.80 23.80 -1.35
N ALA A 122 1.48 23.91 -0.21
CA ALA A 122 2.79 24.55 -0.10
C ALA A 122 3.93 23.76 -0.80
N SER A 123 3.75 22.49 -1.14
CA SER A 123 4.75 21.69 -1.84
C SER A 123 4.63 21.74 -3.38
N ARG A 124 3.68 22.53 -3.92
CA ARG A 124 3.48 22.67 -5.37
C ARG A 124 4.09 23.93 -5.98
N SER A 125 4.87 24.71 -5.23
CA SER A 125 5.33 26.04 -5.69
C SER A 125 6.76 26.10 -6.26
N ASP A 126 7.41 24.96 -6.61
CA ASP A 126 8.77 25.01 -7.15
C ASP A 126 9.01 24.17 -8.42
N SER A 127 8.14 24.32 -9.42
CA SER A 127 8.47 23.84 -10.77
C SER A 127 8.01 24.81 -11.87
N ARG A 128 8.18 26.12 -11.65
CA ARG A 128 8.24 27.07 -12.76
C ARG A 128 9.70 27.35 -13.07
N ILE A 129 10.31 26.48 -13.84
CA ILE A 129 11.56 26.81 -14.52
C ILE A 129 11.20 27.82 -15.60
N SER A 130 11.69 29.02 -15.41
CA SER A 130 11.63 30.12 -16.38
C SER A 130 12.27 29.69 -17.69
N SER A 131 11.49 29.61 -18.75
CA SER A 131 11.98 29.65 -20.11
C SER A 131 12.49 31.08 -20.39
N SER A 132 13.79 31.32 -20.22
CA SER A 132 14.39 32.51 -20.79
C SER A 132 14.69 32.26 -22.24
N SER A 133 14.04 33.05 -23.06
CA SER A 133 14.21 33.23 -24.49
C SER A 133 15.71 33.45 -24.85
N ILE A 134 16.18 32.67 -25.80
CA ILE A 134 17.34 33.05 -26.61
C ILE A 134 16.78 33.43 -27.98
N GLU A 135 16.79 34.69 -28.29
CA GLU A 135 16.69 35.19 -29.65
C GLU A 135 18.03 35.81 -30.08
N PRO A 136 18.24 35.96 -31.40
CA PRO A 136 19.40 35.54 -32.18
C PRO A 136 20.57 36.51 -32.14
#